data_b014d10a90f8c00d2dc1b846fb7d2785
#
_entry.id   b014d10a90f8c00d2dc1b846fb7d2785
#
_cell.length_a   1.000
_cell.length_b   1.000
_cell.length_c   1.000
_cell.angle_alpha   90.00
_cell.angle_beta   90.00
_cell.angle_gamma   90.00
#
_symmetry.space_group_name_H-M   'P 1'
#
loop_
_entity.id
_entity.type
_entity.pdbx_description
1 polymer ?
#
loop_
_entity_poly.entity_id
_entity_poly.type
_entity_poly.pdbx_seq_one_letter_code
_entity_poly.pdbx_strand_id
1 'polypeptide(L)'
;MAPSILSDNTIADWLEKWANETPDRECIVYSDRDFRLTWKETDTRVNNMAKGMLAVGIKPGHHVGIWATNVPDWLIILYACAKIGAIAVTVNTNYKQNELEYLCQNADLNALFIIDGTWESDFVDMTYTM
;
A
#
# COMPACT_ATOMS: atom_id res chain seq x y z
N MET A 1 -29.90 -19.84 14.90
CA MET A 1 -28.73 -18.99 15.26
C MET A 1 -28.57 -17.95 14.14
N ALA A 2 -28.53 -16.67 14.45
CA ALA A 2 -28.25 -15.67 13.42
C ALA A 2 -26.85 -15.93 12.84
N PRO A 3 -26.63 -15.78 11.51
CA PRO A 3 -25.32 -15.92 10.95
C PRO A 3 -24.38 -14.86 11.55
N SER A 4 -23.15 -15.27 11.86
CA SER A 4 -22.13 -14.32 12.30
C SER A 4 -21.91 -13.28 11.21
N ILE A 5 -22.02 -12.01 11.55
CA ILE A 5 -21.67 -10.90 10.67
C ILE A 5 -20.15 -10.64 10.62
N LEU A 6 -19.41 -11.33 11.47
CA LEU A 6 -17.94 -11.24 11.52
C LEU A 6 -17.35 -12.24 10.51
N SER A 7 -16.35 -11.78 9.79
CA SER A 7 -15.56 -12.59 8.86
C SER A 7 -14.17 -12.82 9.44
N ASP A 8 -13.68 -14.03 9.34
CA ASP A 8 -12.28 -14.37 9.67
C ASP A 8 -11.31 -14.02 8.54
N ASN A 9 -11.83 -13.57 7.38
CA ASN A 9 -11.00 -13.19 6.25
C ASN A 9 -10.21 -11.91 6.53
N THR A 10 -8.94 -11.95 6.16
CA THR A 10 -8.09 -10.75 6.11
C THR A 10 -8.40 -9.90 4.88
N ILE A 11 -7.83 -8.70 4.82
CA ILE A 11 -7.92 -7.85 3.62
C ILE A 11 -7.34 -8.55 2.39
N ALA A 12 -6.24 -9.30 2.57
CA ALA A 12 -5.63 -10.08 1.50
C ALA A 12 -6.55 -11.20 0.99
N ASP A 13 -7.22 -11.92 1.91
CA ASP A 13 -8.17 -12.99 1.54
C ASP A 13 -9.34 -12.44 0.72
N TRP A 14 -9.82 -11.24 1.03
CA TRP A 14 -10.87 -10.59 0.25
C TRP A 14 -10.42 -10.22 -1.16
N LEU A 15 -9.18 -9.73 -1.33
CA LEU A 15 -8.63 -9.46 -2.66
C LEU A 15 -8.56 -10.75 -3.49
N GLU A 16 -8.00 -11.83 -2.93
CA GLU A 16 -7.89 -13.12 -3.61
C GLU A 16 -9.25 -13.70 -3.97
N LYS A 17 -10.22 -13.60 -3.06
CA LYS A 17 -11.59 -14.04 -3.31
C LYS A 17 -12.18 -13.35 -4.54
N TRP A 18 -12.13 -12.02 -4.60
CA TRP A 18 -12.70 -11.29 -5.73
C TRP A 18 -11.91 -11.50 -7.03
N ALA A 19 -10.58 -11.66 -6.96
CA ALA A 19 -9.77 -12.03 -8.10
C ALA A 19 -10.13 -13.40 -8.70
N ASN A 20 -10.58 -14.32 -7.86
CA ASN A 20 -11.04 -15.65 -8.29
C ASN A 20 -12.51 -15.66 -8.76
N GLU A 21 -13.40 -15.00 -8.03
CA GLU A 21 -14.84 -15.03 -8.31
C GLU A 21 -15.25 -14.07 -9.44
N THR A 22 -14.59 -12.91 -9.55
CA THR A 22 -14.91 -11.87 -10.54
C THR A 22 -13.65 -11.31 -11.20
N PRO A 23 -12.80 -12.16 -11.83
CA PRO A 23 -11.48 -11.79 -12.31
C PRO A 23 -11.47 -10.61 -13.29
N ASP A 24 -12.47 -10.55 -14.16
CA ASP A 24 -12.51 -9.58 -15.26
C ASP A 24 -13.27 -8.28 -14.90
N ARG A 25 -13.81 -8.18 -13.68
CA ARG A 25 -14.46 -6.94 -13.23
C ARG A 25 -13.41 -5.91 -12.84
N GLU A 26 -13.74 -4.63 -13.10
CA GLU A 26 -12.88 -3.52 -12.69
C GLU A 26 -12.73 -3.45 -11.16
N CYS A 27 -11.49 -3.33 -10.70
CA CYS A 27 -11.11 -3.18 -9.30
C CYS A 27 -10.63 -1.75 -9.03
N ILE A 28 -9.68 -1.26 -9.83
CA ILE A 28 -9.12 0.08 -9.70
C ILE A 28 -9.40 0.87 -10.96
N VAL A 29 -10.02 2.04 -10.81
CA VAL A 29 -10.33 2.95 -11.92
C VAL A 29 -9.89 4.35 -11.55
N TYR A 30 -9.01 4.93 -12.37
CA TYR A 30 -8.64 6.33 -12.31
C TYR A 30 -9.32 7.08 -13.46
N SER A 31 -10.31 7.87 -13.13
CA SER A 31 -11.16 8.56 -14.13
C SER A 31 -10.46 9.75 -14.79
N ASP A 32 -9.43 10.32 -14.16
CA ASP A 32 -8.64 11.45 -14.63
C ASP A 32 -7.49 11.05 -15.56
N ARG A 33 -7.23 9.77 -15.67
CA ARG A 33 -6.24 9.16 -16.55
C ARG A 33 -6.76 7.81 -17.03
N ASP A 34 -6.40 7.41 -18.21
CA ASP A 34 -6.85 6.11 -18.78
C ASP A 34 -6.12 4.94 -18.10
N PHE A 35 -6.43 4.75 -16.81
CA PHE A 35 -5.83 3.67 -16.01
C PHE A 35 -6.93 2.85 -15.34
N ARG A 36 -6.97 1.57 -15.69
CA ARG A 36 -7.92 0.61 -15.13
C ARG A 36 -7.23 -0.72 -14.88
N LEU A 37 -7.56 -1.36 -13.78
CA LEU A 37 -7.15 -2.72 -13.47
C LEU A 37 -8.36 -3.55 -13.08
N THR A 38 -8.43 -4.76 -13.58
CA THR A 38 -9.36 -5.79 -13.12
C THR A 38 -8.92 -6.34 -11.76
N TRP A 39 -9.80 -7.12 -11.12
CA TRP A 39 -9.45 -7.82 -9.87
C TRP A 39 -8.25 -8.74 -10.06
N LYS A 40 -8.23 -9.51 -11.15
CA LYS A 40 -7.11 -10.41 -11.48
C LYS A 40 -5.79 -9.67 -11.72
N GLU A 41 -5.83 -8.57 -12.48
CA GLU A 41 -4.64 -7.76 -12.73
C GLU A 41 -4.12 -7.10 -11.46
N THR A 42 -5.04 -6.62 -10.60
CA THR A 42 -4.71 -6.06 -9.29
C THR A 42 -4.02 -7.10 -8.41
N ASP A 43 -4.59 -8.30 -8.29
CA ASP A 43 -4.00 -9.38 -7.49
C ASP A 43 -2.62 -9.79 -8.02
N THR A 44 -2.45 -9.86 -9.34
CA THR A 44 -1.14 -10.16 -9.97
C THR A 44 -0.10 -9.09 -9.61
N ARG A 45 -0.45 -7.80 -9.67
CA ARG A 45 0.46 -6.71 -9.30
C ARG A 45 0.78 -6.74 -7.81
N VAL A 46 -0.20 -6.99 -6.97
CA VAL A 46 -0.02 -7.13 -5.52
C VAL A 46 0.92 -8.28 -5.19
N ASN A 47 0.76 -9.43 -5.84
CA ASN A 47 1.64 -10.58 -5.66
C ASN A 47 3.09 -10.27 -6.06
N ASN A 48 3.29 -9.56 -7.16
CA ASN A 48 4.62 -9.15 -7.60
C ASN A 48 5.25 -8.14 -6.63
N MET A 49 4.48 -7.17 -6.14
CA MET A 49 4.92 -6.22 -5.13
C MET A 49 5.30 -6.93 -3.82
N ALA A 50 4.46 -7.85 -3.35
CA ALA A 50 4.71 -8.63 -2.15
C ALA A 50 6.02 -9.44 -2.25
N LYS A 51 6.27 -10.09 -3.38
CA LYS A 51 7.54 -10.79 -3.66
C LYS A 51 8.72 -9.84 -3.65
N GLY A 52 8.58 -8.66 -4.27
CA GLY A 52 9.61 -7.62 -4.26
C GLY A 52 9.93 -7.13 -2.87
N MET A 53 8.90 -6.88 -2.03
CA MET A 53 9.08 -6.49 -0.63
C MET A 53 9.86 -7.54 0.16
N LEU A 54 9.51 -8.82 0.02
CA LEU A 54 10.25 -9.90 0.68
C LEU A 54 11.70 -9.99 0.19
N ALA A 55 11.94 -9.79 -1.11
CA ALA A 55 13.28 -9.83 -1.70
C ALA A 55 14.20 -8.71 -1.19
N VAL A 56 13.66 -7.53 -0.86
CA VAL A 56 14.44 -6.44 -0.25
C VAL A 56 14.50 -6.51 1.28
N GLY A 57 13.98 -7.58 1.88
CA GLY A 57 14.12 -7.86 3.31
C GLY A 57 12.98 -7.35 4.20
N ILE A 58 11.86 -6.91 3.65
CA ILE A 58 10.65 -6.62 4.44
C ILE A 58 10.08 -7.94 4.94
N LYS A 59 9.70 -8.01 6.22
CA LYS A 59 9.26 -9.23 6.90
C LYS A 59 7.87 -9.03 7.51
N PRO A 60 7.17 -10.12 7.86
CA PRO A 60 5.96 -10.04 8.69
C PRO A 60 6.23 -9.22 9.96
N GLY A 61 5.29 -8.36 10.31
CA GLY A 61 5.40 -7.46 11.47
C GLY A 61 6.21 -6.19 11.24
N HIS A 62 6.92 -6.06 10.12
CA HIS A 62 7.59 -4.79 9.76
C HIS A 62 6.57 -3.69 9.50
N HIS A 63 6.88 -2.48 9.93
CA HIS A 63 6.11 -1.28 9.65
C HIS A 63 6.58 -0.66 8.33
N VAL A 64 5.65 -0.51 7.40
CA VAL A 64 5.91 -0.03 6.04
C VAL A 64 5.14 1.26 5.80
N GLY A 65 5.83 2.37 5.73
CA GLY A 65 5.26 3.67 5.43
C GLY A 65 4.88 3.79 3.95
N ILE A 66 3.73 4.42 3.69
CA ILE A 66 3.29 4.78 2.34
C ILE A 66 3.05 6.28 2.31
N TRP A 67 3.95 7.02 1.69
CA TRP A 67 3.90 8.48 1.57
C TRP A 67 3.68 8.89 0.11
N ALA A 68 2.44 8.87 -0.28
CA ALA A 68 2.00 9.12 -1.64
C ALA A 68 0.60 9.72 -1.68
N THR A 69 0.32 10.48 -2.72
CA THR A 69 -1.03 10.94 -3.05
C THR A 69 -1.87 9.77 -3.61
N ASN A 70 -3.04 10.06 -4.15
CA ASN A 70 -3.92 9.05 -4.75
C ASN A 70 -3.33 8.51 -6.06
N VAL A 71 -2.37 7.61 -5.94
CA VAL A 71 -1.78 6.86 -7.05
C VAL A 71 -2.18 5.38 -6.94
N PRO A 72 -2.30 4.64 -8.06
CA PRO A 72 -2.69 3.23 -8.04
C PRO A 72 -1.79 2.36 -7.16
N ASP A 73 -0.49 2.65 -7.16
CA ASP A 73 0.50 1.89 -6.41
C ASP A 73 0.29 1.96 -4.89
N TRP A 74 -0.38 3.00 -4.39
CA TRP A 74 -0.74 3.10 -2.97
C TRP A 74 -1.57 1.89 -2.50
N LEU A 75 -2.59 1.52 -3.27
CA LEU A 75 -3.42 0.34 -2.98
C LEU A 75 -2.65 -0.97 -3.19
N ILE A 76 -1.81 -1.02 -4.20
CA ILE A 76 -0.96 -2.20 -4.48
C ILE A 76 -0.03 -2.47 -3.29
N ILE A 77 0.62 -1.44 -2.75
CA ILE A 77 1.51 -1.55 -1.59
C ILE A 77 0.73 -1.95 -0.35
N LEU A 78 -0.44 -1.33 -0.10
CA LEU A 78 -1.31 -1.68 1.02
C LEU A 78 -1.68 -3.16 1.04
N TYR A 79 -2.18 -3.68 -0.08
CA TYR A 79 -2.54 -5.09 -0.20
C TYR A 79 -1.32 -6.02 -0.15
N ALA A 80 -0.17 -5.59 -0.68
CA ALA A 80 1.07 -6.35 -0.58
C ALA A 80 1.53 -6.49 0.88
N CYS A 81 1.45 -5.41 1.67
CA CYS A 81 1.69 -5.47 3.11
C CYS A 81 0.76 -6.50 3.78
N ALA A 82 -0.54 -6.46 3.45
CA ALA A 82 -1.50 -7.42 4.00
C ALA A 82 -1.15 -8.87 3.64
N LYS A 83 -0.69 -9.14 2.42
CA LYS A 83 -0.30 -10.49 1.99
C LYS A 83 0.92 -11.04 2.72
N ILE A 84 1.89 -10.21 3.05
CA ILE A 84 3.13 -10.64 3.73
C ILE A 84 3.06 -10.51 5.26
N GLY A 85 1.97 -9.99 5.80
CA GLY A 85 1.81 -9.75 7.24
C GLY A 85 2.59 -8.53 7.74
N ALA A 86 2.94 -7.59 6.87
CA ALA A 86 3.52 -6.30 7.24
C ALA A 86 2.41 -5.31 7.64
N ILE A 87 2.77 -4.31 8.42
CA ILE A 87 1.87 -3.27 8.91
C ILE A 87 2.02 -2.03 8.03
N ALA A 88 0.98 -1.69 7.29
CA ALA A 88 0.97 -0.47 6.49
C ALA A 88 0.75 0.76 7.38
N VAL A 89 1.64 1.73 7.28
CA VAL A 89 1.55 3.02 7.98
C VAL A 89 1.29 4.12 6.96
N THR A 90 0.13 4.74 7.05
CA THR A 90 -0.24 5.83 6.14
C THR A 90 0.40 7.14 6.57
N VAL A 91 1.06 7.82 5.64
CA VAL A 91 1.76 9.08 5.91
C VAL A 91 1.01 10.22 5.24
N ASN A 92 0.73 11.27 6.02
CA ASN A 92 0.06 12.47 5.50
C ASN A 92 0.97 13.20 4.50
N THR A 93 0.47 13.44 3.30
CA THR A 93 1.20 14.11 2.22
C THR A 93 1.49 15.59 2.47
N ASN A 94 0.83 16.19 3.45
CA ASN A 94 1.09 17.56 3.87
C ASN A 94 2.24 17.69 4.88
N TYR A 95 2.77 16.58 5.39
CA TYR A 95 3.90 16.62 6.32
C TYR A 95 5.11 17.27 5.69
N LYS A 96 5.79 18.09 6.49
CA LYS A 96 7.12 18.63 6.20
C LYS A 96 8.17 17.76 6.88
N GLN A 97 9.43 18.05 6.65
CA GLN A 97 10.54 17.20 7.07
C GLN A 97 10.51 16.81 8.56
N ASN A 98 10.28 17.75 9.47
CA ASN A 98 10.27 17.47 10.91
C ASN A 98 9.13 16.54 11.32
N GLU A 99 7.97 16.67 10.69
CA GLU A 99 6.80 15.84 10.97
C GLU A 99 7.00 14.44 10.40
N LEU A 100 7.60 14.34 9.21
CA LEU A 100 7.95 13.07 8.59
C LEU A 100 8.96 12.30 9.44
N GLU A 101 10.05 12.96 9.86
CA GLU A 101 11.08 12.38 10.71
C GLU A 101 10.48 11.87 12.03
N TYR A 102 9.65 12.69 12.69
CA TYR A 102 8.95 12.29 13.89
C TYR A 102 8.07 11.05 13.67
N LEU A 103 7.29 11.03 12.57
CA LEU A 103 6.45 9.88 12.25
C LEU A 103 7.29 8.62 12.02
N CYS A 104 8.36 8.71 11.23
CA CYS A 104 9.23 7.58 10.92
C CYS A 104 9.81 6.95 12.20
N GLN A 105 10.25 7.78 13.13
CA GLN A 105 10.78 7.34 14.42
C GLN A 105 9.69 6.77 15.33
N ASN A 106 8.57 7.50 15.49
CA ASN A 106 7.48 7.12 16.39
C ASN A 106 6.72 5.87 15.95
N ALA A 107 6.66 5.64 14.63
CA ALA A 107 6.03 4.46 14.05
C ALA A 107 7.02 3.29 13.83
N ASP A 108 8.28 3.44 14.22
CA ASP A 108 9.33 2.42 14.04
C ASP A 108 9.37 1.88 12.61
N LEU A 109 9.39 2.78 11.60
CA LEU A 109 9.34 2.37 10.21
C LEU A 109 10.57 1.56 9.80
N ASN A 110 10.33 0.42 9.17
CA ASN A 110 11.36 -0.44 8.57
C ASN A 110 11.58 -0.13 7.08
N ALA A 111 10.58 0.44 6.43
CA ALA A 111 10.62 0.84 5.02
C ALA A 111 9.66 2.01 4.77
N LEU A 112 9.97 2.83 3.78
CA LEU A 112 9.13 3.93 3.35
C LEU A 112 9.03 3.93 1.83
N PHE A 113 7.82 3.76 1.31
CA PHE A 113 7.50 3.96 -0.10
C PHE A 113 7.08 5.40 -0.32
N ILE A 114 7.67 6.05 -1.31
CA ILE A 114 7.40 7.45 -1.64
C ILE A 114 7.10 7.60 -3.14
N ILE A 115 6.37 8.64 -3.49
CA ILE A 115 6.37 9.23 -4.83
C ILE A 115 7.41 10.34 -4.89
N ASP A 116 7.69 10.88 -6.07
CA ASP A 116 8.68 11.97 -6.23
C ASP A 116 8.34 13.20 -5.37
N GLY A 117 7.05 13.47 -5.23
CA GLY A 117 6.59 14.60 -4.42
C GLY A 117 5.24 15.14 -4.89
N THR A 118 4.97 16.36 -4.43
CA THR A 118 3.82 17.18 -4.85
C THR A 118 4.36 18.51 -5.41
N TRP A 119 3.48 19.34 -5.96
CA TRP A 119 3.87 20.68 -6.41
C TRP A 119 4.41 21.59 -5.27
N GLU A 120 4.12 21.24 -4.00
CA GLU A 120 4.57 21.98 -2.81
C GLU A 120 5.80 21.41 -2.12
N SER A 121 6.14 20.13 -2.38
CA SER A 121 7.17 19.40 -1.61
C SER A 121 7.82 18.33 -2.44
N ASP A 122 9.14 18.32 -2.45
CA ASP A 122 9.97 17.25 -3.00
C ASP A 122 10.17 16.17 -1.92
N PHE A 123 9.51 15.02 -2.08
CA PHE A 123 9.56 13.94 -1.09
C PHE A 123 10.90 13.22 -1.10
N VAL A 124 11.55 13.16 -2.26
CA VAL A 124 12.86 12.54 -2.42
C VAL A 124 13.89 13.34 -1.63
N ASP A 125 13.96 14.66 -1.86
CA ASP A 125 14.89 15.53 -1.14
C ASP A 125 14.67 15.50 0.38
N MET A 126 13.40 15.59 0.82
CA MET A 126 13.04 15.52 2.23
C MET A 126 13.46 14.19 2.88
N THR A 127 13.40 13.09 2.15
CA THR A 127 13.79 11.76 2.66
C THR A 127 15.31 11.63 2.78
N TYR A 128 16.07 12.18 1.85
CA TYR A 128 17.53 12.13 1.89
C TYR A 128 18.16 13.07 2.94
N THR A 129 17.40 14.04 3.44
CA THR A 129 17.89 15.02 4.45
C THR A 129 17.50 14.65 5.88
N MET A 130 16.79 13.54 6.10
CA MET A 130 16.55 12.92 7.41
C MET A 130 17.75 12.11 7.86
#